data_2ad009f871c2bd0f29e549b9dcec4433
#
_entry.id   2ad009f871c2bd0f29e549b9dcec4433
#
_cell.length_a   1.000
_cell.length_b   1.000
_cell.length_c   1.000
_cell.angle_alpha   90.00
_cell.angle_beta   90.00
_cell.angle_gamma   90.00
#
_symmetry.space_group_name_H-M   'P 1'
#
loop_
_entity.id
_entity.type
_entity.pdbx_description
1 polymer ?
#
loop_
_entity_poly.entity_id
_entity_poly.type
_entity_poly.pdbx_seq_one_letter_code
_entity_poly.pdbx_strand_id
1 'polypeptide(L)'
;NEIIHAEPYQQLESAWRGLNYLVMNSETDANLKIRVMNVGKKELQTNLRMYPGARWDQSPLFKKVYEQEFGQLGGEPFGALVADYYFSQAPLDVSLMSSLAKVAASAHAPLLTGAHPHLLGMDKWNELMNPRDLSVLFETPDYAAWKSLRDSDDARYLGLCMPRVLSRLPYGAKTDPVEEFAFEETTDGH
;
A
#
# COMPACT_ATOMS: atom_id res chain seq x y z
N ASN A 1 3.04 -20.71 -18.31
CA ASN A 1 3.57 -20.45 -16.94
C ASN A 1 4.55 -19.27 -16.90
N GLU A 2 5.56 -19.19 -17.80
CA GLU A 2 6.60 -18.13 -17.73
C GLU A 2 6.02 -16.71 -17.70
N ILE A 3 4.96 -16.43 -18.46
CA ILE A 3 4.34 -15.10 -18.51
C ILE A 3 3.62 -14.79 -17.20
N ILE A 4 2.78 -15.70 -16.71
CA ILE A 4 1.97 -15.48 -15.52
C ILE A 4 2.78 -15.48 -14.22
N HIS A 5 4.00 -16.04 -14.25
CA HIS A 5 4.95 -16.02 -13.14
C HIS A 5 6.00 -14.92 -13.27
N ALA A 6 5.98 -14.14 -14.35
CA ALA A 6 6.85 -12.96 -14.46
C ALA A 6 6.43 -11.91 -13.41
N GLU A 7 7.39 -11.45 -12.60
CA GLU A 7 7.13 -10.51 -11.51
C GLU A 7 6.33 -9.26 -11.92
N PRO A 8 6.64 -8.58 -13.06
CA PRO A 8 5.85 -7.43 -13.50
C PRO A 8 4.39 -7.77 -13.82
N TYR A 9 4.15 -8.99 -14.36
CA TYR A 9 2.80 -9.46 -14.64
C TYR A 9 2.03 -9.73 -13.35
N GLN A 10 2.65 -10.42 -12.39
CA GLN A 10 2.04 -10.73 -11.10
C GLN A 10 1.68 -9.46 -10.31
N GLN A 11 2.55 -8.44 -10.35
CA GLN A 11 2.27 -7.15 -9.73
C GLN A 11 1.05 -6.47 -10.36
N LEU A 12 0.98 -6.47 -11.69
CA LEU A 12 -0.15 -5.89 -12.43
C LEU A 12 -1.44 -6.67 -12.17
N GLU A 13 -1.40 -7.99 -12.24
CA GLU A 13 -2.53 -8.87 -11.96
C GLU A 13 -3.05 -8.65 -10.52
N SER A 14 -2.14 -8.60 -9.54
CA SER A 14 -2.49 -8.38 -8.14
C SER A 14 -3.20 -7.04 -7.93
N ALA A 15 -2.68 -5.96 -8.52
CA ALA A 15 -3.27 -4.63 -8.41
C ALA A 15 -4.68 -4.59 -9.02
N TRP A 16 -4.87 -5.14 -10.22
CA TRP A 16 -6.17 -5.18 -10.88
C TRP A 16 -7.18 -6.08 -10.18
N ARG A 17 -6.74 -7.24 -9.68
CA ARG A 17 -7.62 -8.14 -8.90
C ARG A 17 -8.02 -7.51 -7.57
N GLY A 18 -7.08 -6.83 -6.89
CA GLY A 18 -7.38 -6.10 -5.66
C GLY A 18 -8.39 -4.97 -5.90
N LEU A 19 -8.22 -4.18 -6.95
CA LEU A 19 -9.18 -3.14 -7.33
C LEU A 19 -10.53 -3.72 -7.70
N ASN A 20 -10.56 -4.78 -8.49
CA ASN A 20 -11.80 -5.47 -8.86
C ASN A 20 -12.53 -6.01 -7.62
N TYR A 21 -11.80 -6.65 -6.70
CA TYR A 21 -12.37 -7.12 -5.45
C TYR A 21 -12.99 -6.00 -4.63
N LEU A 22 -12.29 -4.86 -4.50
CA LEU A 22 -12.81 -3.71 -3.79
C LEU A 22 -14.11 -3.18 -4.43
N VAL A 23 -14.11 -3.01 -5.75
CA VAL A 23 -15.27 -2.47 -6.48
C VAL A 23 -16.47 -3.42 -6.41
N MET A 24 -16.24 -4.72 -6.63
CA MET A 24 -17.33 -5.71 -6.67
C MET A 24 -17.93 -6.01 -5.28
N ASN A 25 -17.17 -5.75 -4.21
CA ASN A 25 -17.63 -5.95 -2.83
C ASN A 25 -18.03 -4.65 -2.14
N SER A 26 -18.13 -3.54 -2.87
CA SER A 26 -18.56 -2.24 -2.36
C SER A 26 -19.83 -1.81 -3.07
N GLU A 27 -20.84 -1.40 -2.31
CA GLU A 27 -22.03 -0.75 -2.85
C GLU A 27 -21.69 0.71 -3.17
N THR A 28 -21.25 0.97 -4.40
CA THR A 28 -20.92 2.31 -4.85
C THR A 28 -22.19 3.07 -5.25
N ASP A 29 -22.37 4.24 -4.64
CA ASP A 29 -23.52 5.13 -4.90
C ASP A 29 -23.09 6.61 -4.76
N ALA A 30 -24.05 7.48 -4.52
CA ALA A 30 -23.77 8.90 -4.27
C ALA A 30 -22.95 9.14 -2.99
N ASN A 31 -23.02 8.22 -2.02
CA ASN A 31 -22.35 8.33 -0.72
C ASN A 31 -20.98 7.62 -0.66
N LEU A 32 -20.80 6.58 -1.50
CA LEU A 32 -19.55 5.82 -1.56
C LEU A 32 -19.00 5.84 -2.98
N LYS A 33 -17.93 6.60 -3.18
CA LYS A 33 -17.24 6.77 -4.47
C LYS A 33 -15.81 6.27 -4.35
N ILE A 34 -15.39 5.47 -5.32
CA ILE A 34 -14.01 5.00 -5.45
C ILE A 34 -13.32 5.79 -6.55
N ARG A 35 -12.22 6.46 -6.21
CA ARG A 35 -11.39 7.20 -7.17
C ARG A 35 -10.02 6.54 -7.26
N VAL A 36 -9.51 6.36 -8.46
CA VAL A 36 -8.23 5.72 -8.71
C VAL A 36 -7.23 6.74 -9.25
N MET A 37 -6.04 6.75 -8.65
CA MET A 37 -4.92 7.55 -9.12
C MET A 37 -3.76 6.63 -9.51
N ASN A 38 -3.37 6.67 -10.79
CA ASN A 38 -2.23 5.90 -11.26
C ASN A 38 -0.94 6.69 -11.00
N VAL A 39 -0.19 6.25 -9.99
CA VAL A 39 1.11 6.85 -9.63
C VAL A 39 2.01 5.75 -9.06
N GLY A 40 3.26 5.70 -9.49
CA GLY A 40 4.24 4.74 -8.98
C GLY A 40 4.85 5.18 -7.64
N LYS A 41 5.22 4.23 -6.76
CA LYS A 41 5.86 4.52 -5.47
C LYS A 41 7.09 5.41 -5.62
N LYS A 42 7.97 5.12 -6.60
CA LYS A 42 9.18 5.92 -6.88
C LYS A 42 8.86 7.34 -7.36
N GLU A 43 7.84 7.47 -8.20
CA GLU A 43 7.37 8.77 -8.69
C GLU A 43 6.84 9.63 -7.54
N LEU A 44 5.99 9.05 -6.70
CA LEU A 44 5.46 9.70 -5.52
C LEU A 44 6.57 10.12 -4.55
N GLN A 45 7.54 9.25 -4.32
CA GLN A 45 8.71 9.55 -3.49
C GLN A 45 9.53 10.71 -4.05
N THR A 46 9.81 10.71 -5.37
CA THR A 46 10.55 11.79 -6.03
C THR A 46 9.79 13.11 -5.94
N ASN A 47 8.47 13.06 -6.17
CA ASN A 47 7.62 14.23 -6.12
C ASN A 47 7.59 14.85 -4.71
N LEU A 48 7.34 14.06 -3.67
CA LEU A 48 7.28 14.56 -2.29
C LEU A 48 8.63 15.08 -1.78
N ARG A 49 9.74 14.52 -2.26
CA ARG A 49 11.10 15.03 -1.95
C ARG A 49 11.40 16.42 -2.50
N MET A 50 10.68 16.88 -3.53
CA MET A 50 10.82 18.24 -4.05
C MET A 50 10.21 19.29 -3.11
N TYR A 51 9.39 18.87 -2.16
CA TYR A 51 8.69 19.73 -1.20
C TYR A 51 9.08 19.42 0.26
N PRO A 52 10.36 19.60 0.63
CA PRO A 52 10.84 19.25 1.98
C PRO A 52 10.40 20.28 3.04
N GLY A 53 10.43 19.86 4.28
CA GLY A 53 10.17 20.72 5.44
C GLY A 53 8.78 21.33 5.43
N ALA A 54 8.69 22.64 5.49
CA ALA A 54 7.40 23.37 5.54
C ALA A 54 6.65 23.43 4.19
N ARG A 55 7.30 23.04 3.09
CA ARG A 55 6.68 23.12 1.75
C ARG A 55 5.89 21.88 1.33
N TRP A 56 5.75 20.89 2.18
CA TRP A 56 5.03 19.66 1.87
C TRP A 56 3.57 19.90 1.44
N ASP A 57 2.96 20.98 1.93
CA ASP A 57 1.62 21.45 1.57
C ASP A 57 1.50 21.97 0.13
N GLN A 58 2.62 22.26 -0.53
CA GLN A 58 2.66 22.67 -1.93
C GLN A 58 2.75 21.49 -2.89
N SER A 59 2.86 20.25 -2.39
CA SER A 59 2.99 19.07 -3.22
C SER A 59 1.72 18.82 -4.03
N PRO A 60 1.83 18.31 -5.27
CA PRO A 60 0.67 17.94 -6.09
C PRO A 60 -0.27 16.95 -5.42
N LEU A 61 0.28 16.04 -4.61
CA LEU A 61 -0.54 15.09 -3.85
C LEU A 61 -1.40 15.83 -2.82
N PHE A 62 -0.81 16.72 -2.04
CA PHE A 62 -1.55 17.51 -1.03
C PHE A 62 -2.65 18.34 -1.69
N LYS A 63 -2.35 18.98 -2.81
CA LYS A 63 -3.33 19.77 -3.55
C LYS A 63 -4.52 18.93 -4.00
N LYS A 64 -4.26 17.71 -4.51
CA LYS A 64 -5.33 16.81 -4.96
C LYS A 64 -6.16 16.25 -3.81
N VAL A 65 -5.53 15.90 -2.69
CA VAL A 65 -6.20 15.22 -1.58
C VAL A 65 -6.85 16.21 -0.61
N TYR A 66 -6.21 17.32 -0.36
CA TYR A 66 -6.68 18.30 0.62
C TYR A 66 -7.30 19.53 -0.04
N GLU A 67 -6.56 20.31 -0.85
CA GLU A 67 -7.05 21.60 -1.33
C GLU A 67 -8.27 21.46 -2.25
N GLN A 68 -8.25 20.48 -3.15
CA GLN A 68 -9.32 20.32 -4.14
C GLN A 68 -10.58 19.67 -3.56
N GLU A 69 -10.47 18.88 -2.52
CA GLU A 69 -11.59 18.10 -2.00
C GLU A 69 -12.02 18.50 -0.58
N PHE A 70 -11.08 18.66 0.34
CA PHE A 70 -11.38 19.03 1.72
C PHE A 70 -11.45 20.53 1.92
N GLY A 71 -10.58 21.28 1.25
CA GLY A 71 -10.39 22.73 1.43
C GLY A 71 -11.33 23.62 0.59
N GLN A 72 -12.17 23.04 -0.26
CA GLN A 72 -13.05 23.80 -1.15
C GLN A 72 -14.53 23.57 -0.88
N LEU A 73 -15.32 24.63 -1.02
CA LEU A 73 -16.78 24.52 -0.98
C LEU A 73 -17.28 23.69 -2.17
N GLY A 74 -18.02 22.64 -1.89
CA GLY A 74 -18.51 21.69 -2.90
C GLY A 74 -17.53 20.56 -3.26
N GLY A 75 -16.38 20.51 -2.62
CA GLY A 75 -15.48 19.35 -2.70
C GLY A 75 -16.06 18.13 -1.98
N GLU A 76 -15.55 16.96 -2.32
CA GLU A 76 -15.94 15.68 -1.73
C GLU A 76 -14.74 15.08 -0.96
N PRO A 77 -14.58 15.37 0.36
CA PRO A 77 -13.46 14.89 1.14
C PRO A 77 -13.34 13.37 1.12
N PHE A 78 -12.11 12.88 1.04
CA PHE A 78 -11.83 11.46 1.11
C PHE A 78 -12.06 10.93 2.53
N GLY A 79 -12.79 9.82 2.66
CA GLY A 79 -12.96 9.12 3.93
C GLY A 79 -11.79 8.23 4.28
N ALA A 80 -11.09 7.69 3.28
CA ALA A 80 -9.87 6.92 3.42
C ALA A 80 -9.03 6.97 2.15
N LEU A 81 -7.74 6.77 2.30
CA LEU A 81 -6.77 6.62 1.22
C LEU A 81 -6.22 5.19 1.23
N VAL A 82 -6.11 4.56 0.09
CA VAL A 82 -5.51 3.23 -0.05
C VAL A 82 -4.34 3.34 -1.02
N ALA A 83 -3.16 2.93 -0.57
CA ALA A 83 -1.96 2.92 -1.40
C ALA A 83 -1.47 1.49 -1.58
N ASP A 84 -1.53 0.99 -2.81
CA ASP A 84 -1.06 -0.36 -3.15
C ASP A 84 0.47 -0.39 -3.27
N TYR A 85 1.13 -0.08 -2.14
CA TYR A 85 2.56 -0.14 -1.98
C TYR A 85 2.92 -0.98 -0.76
N TYR A 86 4.18 -1.47 -0.76
CA TYR A 86 4.73 -2.18 0.39
C TYR A 86 5.89 -1.39 0.98
N PHE A 87 5.86 -1.21 2.29
CA PHE A 87 6.84 -0.41 3.02
C PHE A 87 7.66 -1.25 3.99
N SER A 88 8.96 -1.00 3.98
CA SER A 88 9.95 -1.57 4.88
C SER A 88 10.46 -0.52 5.88
N GLN A 89 11.39 -0.91 6.75
CA GLN A 89 12.09 0.00 7.66
C GLN A 89 13.15 0.88 6.96
N ALA A 90 13.38 0.67 5.65
CA ALA A 90 14.37 1.44 4.90
C ALA A 90 14.14 2.95 5.02
N PRO A 91 15.18 3.77 5.21
CA PRO A 91 15.02 5.22 5.45
C PRO A 91 14.20 5.95 4.38
N LEU A 92 14.31 5.52 3.13
CA LEU A 92 13.52 6.08 2.02
C LEU A 92 12.02 5.77 2.16
N ASP A 93 11.69 4.55 2.57
CA ASP A 93 10.32 4.12 2.81
C ASP A 93 9.71 4.86 4.00
N VAL A 94 10.46 4.95 5.09
CA VAL A 94 10.03 5.67 6.30
C VAL A 94 9.82 7.16 6.00
N SER A 95 10.71 7.78 5.23
CA SER A 95 10.58 9.18 4.80
C SER A 95 9.32 9.41 3.96
N LEU A 96 9.02 8.47 3.04
CA LEU A 96 7.81 8.54 2.23
C LEU A 96 6.56 8.38 3.10
N MET A 97 6.53 7.39 4.00
CA MET A 97 5.43 7.20 4.95
C MET A 97 5.19 8.44 5.82
N SER A 98 6.26 9.08 6.31
CA SER A 98 6.15 10.31 7.09
C SER A 98 5.50 11.44 6.28
N SER A 99 5.86 11.58 5.01
CA SER A 99 5.27 12.60 4.13
C SER A 99 3.79 12.30 3.82
N LEU A 100 3.47 11.03 3.59
CA LEU A 100 2.09 10.58 3.36
C LEU A 100 1.23 10.73 4.63
N ALA A 101 1.78 10.47 5.81
CA ALA A 101 1.10 10.65 7.08
C ALA A 101 0.63 12.10 7.27
N LYS A 102 1.48 13.08 6.94
CA LYS A 102 1.11 14.50 7.01
C LYS A 102 -0.06 14.86 6.09
N VAL A 103 -0.04 14.34 4.86
CA VAL A 103 -1.15 14.55 3.91
C VAL A 103 -2.43 13.91 4.43
N ALA A 104 -2.35 12.67 4.90
CA ALA A 104 -3.48 11.92 5.47
C ALA A 104 -4.06 12.61 6.71
N ALA A 105 -3.19 13.06 7.62
CA ALA A 105 -3.59 13.79 8.83
C ALA A 105 -4.32 15.09 8.50
N SER A 106 -3.81 15.88 7.53
CA SER A 106 -4.43 17.13 7.13
C SER A 106 -5.80 16.94 6.48
N ALA A 107 -5.93 15.90 5.67
CA ALA A 107 -7.21 15.56 5.04
C ALA A 107 -8.18 14.81 5.98
N HIS A 108 -7.76 14.49 7.21
CA HIS A 108 -8.51 13.62 8.13
C HIS A 108 -8.92 12.27 7.51
N ALA A 109 -8.13 11.79 6.55
CA ALA A 109 -8.37 10.57 5.81
C ALA A 109 -7.25 9.55 6.10
N PRO A 110 -7.51 8.47 6.85
CA PRO A 110 -6.50 7.47 7.15
C PRO A 110 -5.97 6.83 5.86
N LEU A 111 -4.65 6.63 5.81
CA LEU A 111 -3.97 5.95 4.72
C LEU A 111 -3.72 4.49 5.08
N LEU A 112 -4.26 3.58 4.29
CA LEU A 112 -4.03 2.15 4.38
C LEU A 112 -3.03 1.71 3.31
N THR A 113 -2.03 0.94 3.70
CA THR A 113 -1.00 0.44 2.77
C THR A 113 -0.45 -0.91 3.24
N GLY A 114 0.39 -1.55 2.43
CA GLY A 114 0.96 -2.86 2.75
C GLY A 114 2.29 -2.75 3.53
N ALA A 115 2.49 -3.64 4.50
CA ALA A 115 3.80 -3.86 5.10
C ALA A 115 4.63 -4.81 4.24
N HIS A 116 5.94 -4.57 4.14
CA HIS A 116 6.89 -5.52 3.59
C HIS A 116 7.41 -6.44 4.70
N PRO A 117 7.68 -7.74 4.46
CA PRO A 117 8.21 -8.64 5.49
C PRO A 117 9.44 -8.09 6.21
N HIS A 118 10.33 -7.41 5.49
CA HIS A 118 11.53 -6.77 6.06
C HIS A 118 11.23 -5.79 7.19
N LEU A 119 10.03 -5.18 7.23
CA LEU A 119 9.63 -4.32 8.35
C LEU A 119 9.63 -5.08 9.69
N LEU A 120 9.36 -6.38 9.65
CA LEU A 120 9.37 -7.27 10.82
C LEU A 120 10.65 -8.12 10.89
N GLY A 121 11.70 -7.76 10.13
CA GLY A 121 12.96 -8.49 10.09
C GLY A 121 12.86 -9.87 9.47
N MET A 122 11.85 -10.10 8.62
CA MET A 122 11.63 -11.36 7.91
C MET A 122 11.90 -11.20 6.42
N ASP A 123 12.37 -12.25 5.77
CA ASP A 123 12.54 -12.26 4.32
C ASP A 123 11.22 -12.59 3.60
N LYS A 124 10.44 -13.49 4.18
CA LYS A 124 9.16 -13.95 3.62
C LYS A 124 8.08 -14.02 4.70
N TRP A 125 6.82 -13.86 4.29
CA TRP A 125 5.67 -13.95 5.20
C TRP A 125 5.50 -15.34 5.87
N ASN A 126 6.07 -16.40 5.31
CA ASN A 126 6.04 -17.73 5.90
C ASN A 126 6.75 -17.78 7.27
N GLU A 127 7.70 -16.88 7.52
CA GLU A 127 8.39 -16.78 8.80
C GLU A 127 7.49 -16.24 9.93
N LEU A 128 6.33 -15.67 9.58
CA LEU A 128 5.34 -15.20 10.55
C LEU A 128 4.79 -16.33 11.44
N MET A 129 4.95 -17.59 11.03
CA MET A 129 4.60 -18.76 11.87
C MET A 129 5.48 -18.89 13.12
N ASN A 130 6.72 -18.34 13.06
CA ASN A 130 7.64 -18.29 14.19
C ASN A 130 8.38 -16.95 14.20
N PRO A 131 7.71 -15.86 14.56
CA PRO A 131 8.27 -14.52 14.46
C PRO A 131 9.39 -14.33 15.50
N ARG A 132 10.38 -13.49 15.16
CA ARG A 132 11.36 -13.00 16.11
C ARG A 132 10.69 -12.10 17.16
N ASP A 133 11.37 -11.89 18.28
CA ASP A 133 10.92 -10.91 19.26
C ASP A 133 10.95 -9.49 18.65
N LEU A 134 9.79 -8.99 18.28
CA LEU A 134 9.63 -7.68 17.66
C LEU A 134 9.97 -6.54 18.61
N SER A 135 9.85 -6.74 19.93
CA SER A 135 10.20 -5.71 20.90
C SER A 135 11.69 -5.42 20.87
N VAL A 136 12.51 -6.47 20.79
CA VAL A 136 13.97 -6.35 20.66
C VAL A 136 14.36 -5.80 19.28
N LEU A 137 13.71 -6.27 18.23
CA LEU A 137 13.98 -5.84 16.86
C LEU A 137 13.81 -4.32 16.71
N PHE A 138 12.71 -3.76 17.21
CA PHE A 138 12.39 -2.35 17.06
C PHE A 138 13.26 -1.40 17.90
N GLU A 139 14.02 -1.92 18.84
CA GLU A 139 15.01 -1.14 19.62
C GLU A 139 16.38 -1.07 18.94
N THR A 140 16.59 -1.78 17.83
CA THR A 140 17.87 -1.74 17.11
C THR A 140 18.05 -0.41 16.36
N PRO A 141 19.30 0.06 16.14
CA PRO A 141 19.58 1.32 15.45
C PRO A 141 18.96 1.42 14.05
N ASP A 142 18.82 0.31 13.34
CA ASP A 142 18.23 0.25 12.00
C ASP A 142 16.76 0.68 11.98
N TYR A 143 16.08 0.61 13.12
CA TYR A 143 14.68 1.01 13.28
C TYR A 143 14.50 2.40 13.91
N ALA A 144 15.59 3.17 14.12
CA ALA A 144 15.49 4.49 14.74
C ALA A 144 14.54 5.44 13.98
N ALA A 145 14.62 5.47 12.64
CA ALA A 145 13.72 6.27 11.81
C ALA A 145 12.26 5.77 11.90
N TRP A 146 12.05 4.47 11.91
CA TRP A 146 10.73 3.84 12.10
C TRP A 146 10.14 4.17 13.46
N LYS A 147 10.93 4.10 14.53
CA LYS A 147 10.51 4.49 15.88
C LYS A 147 10.08 5.96 15.93
N SER A 148 10.91 6.85 15.36
CA SER A 148 10.59 8.28 15.26
C SER A 148 9.28 8.55 14.50
N LEU A 149 9.02 7.82 13.42
CA LEU A 149 7.74 7.92 12.70
C LEU A 149 6.58 7.49 13.59
N ARG A 150 6.68 6.33 14.26
CA ARG A 150 5.62 5.82 15.14
C ARG A 150 5.28 6.76 16.31
N ASP A 151 6.28 7.47 16.81
CA ASP A 151 6.11 8.43 17.92
C ASP A 151 5.52 9.77 17.46
N SER A 152 5.39 9.99 16.14
CA SER A 152 4.79 11.21 15.60
C SER A 152 3.27 11.19 15.67
N ASP A 153 2.67 12.37 15.88
CA ASP A 153 1.21 12.52 15.94
C ASP A 153 0.51 12.12 14.64
N ASP A 154 1.17 12.31 13.49
CA ASP A 154 0.62 12.00 12.18
C ASP A 154 0.56 10.50 11.91
N ALA A 155 1.38 9.69 12.61
CA ALA A 155 1.42 8.24 12.43
C ALA A 155 0.08 7.55 12.73
N ARG A 156 -0.79 8.14 13.54
CA ARG A 156 -2.14 7.62 13.80
C ARG A 156 -3.03 7.54 12.56
N TYR A 157 -2.66 8.26 11.49
CA TYR A 157 -3.34 8.22 10.20
C TYR A 157 -2.73 7.18 9.23
N LEU A 158 -1.76 6.38 9.66
CA LEU A 158 -1.18 5.29 8.87
C LEU A 158 -1.64 3.93 9.38
N GLY A 159 -2.19 3.12 8.49
CA GLY A 159 -2.50 1.72 8.71
C GLY A 159 -1.65 0.83 7.81
N LEU A 160 -0.85 -0.08 8.40
CA LEU A 160 -0.06 -1.05 7.67
C LEU A 160 -0.73 -2.42 7.72
N CYS A 161 -1.16 -2.90 6.55
CA CYS A 161 -1.82 -4.19 6.39
C CYS A 161 -0.79 -5.30 6.17
N MET A 162 -0.97 -6.41 6.86
CA MET A 162 -0.15 -7.62 6.74
C MET A 162 -0.91 -8.86 7.28
N PRO A 163 -0.52 -10.07 6.88
CA PRO A 163 0.33 -10.41 5.74
C PRO A 163 -0.38 -10.20 4.40
N ARG A 164 0.30 -10.52 3.28
CA ARG A 164 -0.36 -10.62 1.99
C ARG A 164 -1.39 -11.75 2.01
N VAL A 165 -2.49 -11.54 1.33
CA VAL A 165 -3.50 -12.58 1.06
C VAL A 165 -3.43 -13.01 -0.40
N LEU A 166 -3.76 -14.28 -0.64
CA LEU A 166 -3.77 -14.83 -2.00
C LEU A 166 -4.91 -14.18 -2.81
N SER A 167 -4.59 -13.61 -3.95
CA SER A 167 -5.59 -12.92 -4.80
C SER A 167 -6.41 -13.88 -5.67
N ARG A 168 -5.86 -15.06 -5.99
CA ARG A 168 -6.53 -16.16 -6.68
C ARG A 168 -5.85 -17.48 -6.38
N LEU A 169 -6.52 -18.57 -6.67
CA LEU A 169 -5.91 -19.89 -6.73
C LEU A 169 -5.15 -20.08 -8.08
N PRO A 170 -4.21 -21.01 -8.15
CA PRO A 170 -3.62 -21.39 -9.44
C PRO A 170 -4.67 -21.83 -10.45
N TYR A 171 -4.49 -21.48 -11.71
CA TYR A 171 -5.37 -21.96 -12.77
C TYR A 171 -5.26 -23.47 -12.91
N GLY A 172 -6.41 -24.14 -13.02
CA GLY A 172 -6.47 -25.58 -13.17
C GLY A 172 -7.89 -26.13 -13.04
N ALA A 173 -8.15 -27.31 -13.57
CA ALA A 173 -9.47 -27.91 -13.59
C ALA A 173 -10.13 -28.09 -12.19
N LYS A 174 -9.32 -28.18 -11.14
CA LYS A 174 -9.80 -28.37 -9.76
C LYS A 174 -9.83 -27.07 -8.93
N THR A 175 -9.27 -25.98 -9.42
CA THR A 175 -9.12 -24.73 -8.69
C THR A 175 -9.83 -23.58 -9.40
N ASP A 176 -9.20 -22.99 -10.40
CA ASP A 176 -9.73 -21.88 -11.19
C ASP A 176 -9.62 -22.27 -12.68
N PRO A 177 -10.63 -22.96 -13.26
CA PRO A 177 -10.55 -23.47 -14.63
C PRO A 177 -10.60 -22.34 -15.66
N VAL A 178 -9.77 -22.43 -16.68
CA VAL A 178 -9.83 -21.55 -17.85
C VAL A 178 -10.86 -22.11 -18.83
N GLU A 179 -11.88 -21.32 -19.15
CA GLU A 179 -13.03 -21.78 -19.96
C GLU A 179 -12.64 -22.10 -21.42
N GLU A 180 -11.66 -21.38 -21.98
CA GLU A 180 -11.34 -21.42 -23.41
C GLU A 180 -10.38 -22.55 -23.78
N PHE A 181 -9.57 -23.05 -22.85
CA PHE A 181 -8.61 -24.12 -23.10
C PHE A 181 -8.18 -24.83 -21.80
N ALA A 182 -7.82 -26.10 -21.91
CA ALA A 182 -7.28 -26.85 -20.78
C ALA A 182 -5.89 -26.35 -20.41
N PHE A 183 -5.78 -25.67 -19.25
CA PHE A 183 -4.52 -25.15 -18.72
C PHE A 183 -4.38 -25.53 -17.25
N GLU A 184 -3.20 -26.03 -16.90
CA GLU A 184 -2.81 -26.32 -15.53
C GLU A 184 -1.59 -25.47 -15.19
N GLU A 185 -1.74 -24.58 -14.22
CA GLU A 185 -0.66 -23.73 -13.71
C GLU A 185 0.27 -24.56 -12.82
N THR A 186 1.55 -24.58 -13.16
CA THR A 186 2.57 -25.25 -12.36
C THR A 186 3.16 -24.25 -11.37
N THR A 187 3.02 -24.54 -10.08
CA THR A 187 3.50 -23.67 -8.98
C THR A 187 4.77 -24.19 -8.33
N ASP A 188 5.36 -25.28 -8.83
CA ASP A 188 6.56 -25.89 -8.28
C ASP A 188 7.77 -24.94 -8.41
N GLY A 189 8.29 -24.51 -7.29
CA GLY A 189 9.50 -23.67 -7.22
C GLY A 189 9.26 -22.16 -7.00
N HIS A 190 8.05 -21.76 -6.69
CA HIS A 190 7.70 -20.35 -6.41
C HIS A 190 7.24 -20.12 -4.98
#